data_a14843bb6d082e02c25fe8be7a5f2b55
#
_entry.id   a14843bb6d082e02c25fe8be7a5f2b55
#
_cell.length_a   1.000
_cell.length_b   1.000
_cell.length_c   1.000
_cell.angle_alpha   90.00
_cell.angle_beta   90.00
_cell.angle_gamma   90.00
#
_symmetry.space_group_name_H-M   'P 1'
#
loop_
_entity.id
_entity.type
_entity.pdbx_description
1 polymer ?
#
loop_
_entity_poly.entity_id
_entity_poly.type
_entity_poly.pdbx_seq_one_letter_code
_entity_poly.pdbx_strand_id
1 'polypeptide(L)'
;TLNNILDANPSAIMGSISANGQVFLSNPNGFIFGAGSSVNVGSLMATTAIIDSFDANTGAIVFSGNGSGTIHAMGDIEASDGYIGFFAPEIINSGSLQADAGSIALSTETNGTLYLPGFAGVGFNIDDLSSTDARSITHEGEISADGGQIIISSDAYDSALQSAINTTGMIDVSISGNGDGGNIQILAANGSIEQSGVIQANAGSNGDGGEILIIADQNLKSSGQLQAKGGTDSGDGGFIE
;
A
#
# COMPACT_ATOMS: atom_id res chain seq x y z
N THR A 1 0.65 -19.43 -2.51
CA THR A 1 1.66 -19.80 -3.53
C THR A 1 2.74 -18.75 -3.59
N LEU A 2 4.02 -19.14 -3.54
CA LEU A 2 5.19 -18.27 -3.74
C LEU A 2 5.76 -18.50 -5.14
N ASN A 3 5.96 -17.43 -5.89
CA ASN A 3 6.59 -17.43 -7.20
C ASN A 3 7.80 -16.51 -7.18
N ASN A 4 9.00 -17.10 -7.17
CA ASN A 4 10.24 -16.37 -7.38
C ASN A 4 10.60 -16.39 -8.86
N ILE A 5 10.67 -15.23 -9.47
CA ILE A 5 10.96 -15.04 -10.89
C ILE A 5 12.42 -14.58 -11.01
N LEU A 6 13.21 -15.37 -11.73
CA LEU A 6 14.67 -15.19 -11.82
C LEU A 6 15.13 -14.79 -13.23
N ASP A 7 14.21 -14.44 -14.11
CA ASP A 7 14.58 -13.92 -15.42
C ASP A 7 15.02 -12.45 -15.37
N ALA A 8 15.57 -11.94 -16.46
CA ALA A 8 16.13 -10.59 -16.51
C ALA A 8 15.11 -9.50 -16.89
N ASN A 9 13.82 -9.84 -16.96
CA ASN A 9 12.78 -8.91 -17.40
C ASN A 9 11.72 -8.68 -16.32
N PRO A 10 11.05 -7.53 -16.32
CA PRO A 10 9.85 -7.33 -15.51
C PRO A 10 8.76 -8.35 -15.85
N SER A 11 8.00 -8.77 -14.88
CA SER A 11 6.83 -9.63 -15.08
C SER A 11 5.64 -8.80 -15.56
N ALA A 12 5.16 -9.06 -16.78
CA ALA A 12 3.99 -8.39 -17.32
C ALA A 12 2.74 -9.27 -17.18
N ILE A 13 1.80 -8.83 -16.34
CA ILE A 13 0.49 -9.44 -16.14
C ILE A 13 -0.52 -8.65 -16.97
N MET A 14 -0.92 -9.20 -18.13
CA MET A 14 -1.84 -8.55 -19.07
C MET A 14 -3.22 -9.22 -19.12
N GLY A 15 -3.38 -10.31 -18.39
CA GLY A 15 -4.61 -11.09 -18.30
C GLY A 15 -5.14 -11.12 -16.88
N SER A 16 -5.72 -12.27 -16.47
CA SER A 16 -6.31 -12.43 -15.15
C SER A 16 -5.54 -13.44 -14.30
N ILE A 17 -5.43 -13.14 -13.00
CA ILE A 17 -5.00 -14.05 -11.95
C ILE A 17 -6.18 -14.24 -11.01
N SER A 18 -6.57 -15.50 -10.75
CA SER A 18 -7.63 -15.80 -9.79
C SER A 18 -7.18 -16.92 -8.86
N ALA A 19 -7.29 -16.68 -7.55
CA ALA A 19 -7.01 -17.67 -6.52
C ALA A 19 -7.80 -17.33 -5.24
N ASN A 20 -8.24 -18.35 -4.52
CA ASN A 20 -8.92 -18.17 -3.23
C ASN A 20 -7.94 -18.11 -2.04
N GLY A 21 -6.66 -18.00 -2.27
CA GLY A 21 -5.63 -17.97 -1.25
C GLY A 21 -4.62 -16.85 -1.47
N GLN A 22 -3.51 -16.94 -0.75
CA GLN A 22 -2.45 -15.94 -0.80
C GLN A 22 -1.52 -16.19 -2.00
N VAL A 23 -1.21 -15.13 -2.72
CA VAL A 23 -0.28 -15.13 -3.86
C VAL A 23 0.91 -14.21 -3.53
N PHE A 24 2.11 -14.76 -3.58
CA PHE A 24 3.36 -14.05 -3.38
C PHE A 24 4.15 -14.05 -4.69
N LEU A 25 4.51 -12.87 -5.16
CA LEU A 25 5.28 -12.64 -6.37
C LEU A 25 6.57 -11.90 -6.03
N SER A 26 7.72 -12.46 -6.39
CA SER A 26 9.01 -11.81 -6.25
C SER A 26 9.72 -11.78 -7.60
N ASN A 27 10.07 -10.58 -8.08
CA ASN A 27 10.87 -10.37 -9.28
C ASN A 27 11.73 -9.11 -9.11
N PRO A 28 13.05 -9.22 -9.00
CA PRO A 28 13.96 -8.08 -8.85
C PRO A 28 13.85 -7.03 -9.97
N ASN A 29 13.34 -7.41 -11.13
CA ASN A 29 13.16 -6.52 -12.28
C ASN A 29 11.78 -5.85 -12.32
N GLY A 30 10.89 -6.15 -11.36
CA GLY A 30 9.60 -5.48 -11.19
C GLY A 30 8.41 -6.18 -11.82
N PHE A 31 7.27 -5.50 -11.75
CA PHE A 31 5.97 -5.99 -12.21
C PHE A 31 5.22 -4.91 -12.98
N ILE A 32 4.50 -5.32 -13.99
CA ILE A 32 3.55 -4.50 -14.73
C ILE A 32 2.20 -5.23 -14.70
N PHE A 33 1.25 -4.72 -13.94
CA PHE A 33 -0.15 -5.11 -14.02
C PHE A 33 -0.82 -4.21 -15.04
N GLY A 34 -1.05 -4.71 -16.25
CA GLY A 34 -1.52 -3.90 -17.38
C GLY A 34 -2.94 -3.36 -17.17
N ALA A 35 -3.32 -2.29 -17.87
CA ALA A 35 -4.61 -1.62 -17.73
C ALA A 35 -5.86 -2.51 -17.96
N GLY A 36 -5.70 -3.64 -18.64
CA GLY A 36 -6.76 -4.64 -18.84
C GLY A 36 -6.59 -5.88 -17.96
N SER A 37 -5.62 -5.88 -17.03
CA SER A 37 -5.44 -7.01 -16.13
C SER A 37 -6.43 -6.98 -14.97
N SER A 38 -6.78 -8.17 -14.48
CA SER A 38 -7.63 -8.36 -13.31
C SER A 38 -7.01 -9.42 -12.40
N VAL A 39 -6.72 -9.03 -11.17
CA VAL A 39 -6.21 -9.93 -10.14
C VAL A 39 -7.26 -10.03 -9.04
N ASN A 40 -7.81 -11.24 -8.82
CA ASN A 40 -8.77 -11.49 -7.76
C ASN A 40 -8.26 -12.66 -6.92
N VAL A 41 -7.80 -12.36 -5.71
CA VAL A 41 -7.10 -13.31 -4.84
C VAL A 41 -7.51 -13.11 -3.38
N GLY A 42 -7.22 -14.08 -2.50
CA GLY A 42 -7.43 -13.90 -1.07
C GLY A 42 -6.46 -12.86 -0.47
N SER A 43 -5.22 -12.84 -0.92
CA SER A 43 -4.23 -11.80 -0.62
C SER A 43 -3.15 -11.77 -1.70
N LEU A 44 -2.59 -10.58 -1.97
CA LEU A 44 -1.49 -10.39 -2.91
C LEU A 44 -0.30 -9.73 -2.22
N MET A 45 0.88 -10.28 -2.42
CA MET A 45 2.13 -9.56 -2.20
C MET A 45 2.97 -9.59 -3.47
N ALA A 46 3.41 -8.43 -3.94
CA ALA A 46 4.38 -8.30 -5.02
C ALA A 46 5.59 -7.49 -4.53
N THR A 47 6.79 -8.01 -4.77
CA THR A 47 8.02 -7.38 -4.31
C THR A 47 9.14 -7.51 -5.33
N THR A 48 10.01 -6.51 -5.38
CA THR A 48 11.28 -6.59 -6.09
C THR A 48 12.40 -7.13 -5.20
N ALA A 49 12.17 -7.25 -3.91
CA ALA A 49 13.10 -7.91 -2.99
C ALA A 49 13.07 -9.44 -3.14
N ILE A 50 14.11 -10.09 -2.66
CA ILE A 50 14.17 -11.54 -2.53
C ILE A 50 13.44 -11.94 -1.25
N ILE A 51 12.56 -12.91 -1.34
CA ILE A 51 11.92 -13.51 -0.16
C ILE A 51 12.88 -14.54 0.40
N ASP A 52 13.50 -14.22 1.54
CA ASP A 52 14.50 -15.10 2.20
C ASP A 52 13.84 -16.22 3.00
N SER A 53 12.75 -15.92 3.69
CA SER A 53 12.03 -16.91 4.47
C SER A 53 10.57 -16.52 4.70
N PHE A 54 9.75 -17.55 4.92
CA PHE A 54 8.37 -17.44 5.39
C PHE A 54 8.18 -18.36 6.59
N ASP A 55 7.80 -17.79 7.73
CA ASP A 55 7.43 -18.56 8.92
C ASP A 55 5.93 -18.74 9.01
N ALA A 56 5.45 -19.93 8.71
CA ALA A 56 4.02 -20.24 8.74
C ALA A 56 3.38 -20.19 10.15
N ASN A 57 4.18 -20.19 11.22
CA ASN A 57 3.65 -20.12 12.59
C ASN A 57 3.39 -18.68 13.04
N THR A 58 4.25 -17.75 12.61
CA THR A 58 4.17 -16.34 12.98
C THR A 58 3.59 -15.48 11.88
N GLY A 59 3.48 -15.99 10.65
CA GLY A 59 3.11 -15.24 9.45
C GLY A 59 4.20 -14.24 9.02
N ALA A 60 5.42 -14.36 9.55
CA ALA A 60 6.50 -13.46 9.21
C ALA A 60 7.10 -13.82 7.84
N ILE A 61 7.23 -12.82 6.98
CA ILE A 61 7.97 -12.88 5.71
C ILE A 61 9.19 -12.00 5.85
N VAL A 62 10.37 -12.60 5.78
CA VAL A 62 11.64 -11.86 5.74
C VAL A 62 12.03 -11.67 4.28
N PHE A 63 12.30 -10.45 3.91
CA PHE A 63 12.76 -10.12 2.57
C PHE A 63 13.97 -9.19 2.62
N SER A 64 14.85 -9.35 1.66
CA SER A 64 16.08 -8.59 1.53
C SER A 64 16.44 -8.37 0.06
N GLY A 65 17.34 -7.46 -0.16
CA GLY A 65 17.94 -7.26 -1.46
C GLY A 65 17.52 -5.96 -2.14
N ASN A 66 18.29 -5.62 -3.15
CA ASN A 66 18.17 -4.36 -3.87
C ASN A 66 17.63 -4.61 -5.28
N GLY A 67 16.41 -5.15 -5.37
CA GLY A 67 15.70 -5.13 -6.65
C GLY A 67 15.52 -3.68 -7.07
N SER A 68 15.90 -3.36 -8.31
CA SER A 68 15.78 -2.00 -8.86
C SER A 68 14.55 -1.82 -9.74
N GLY A 69 13.71 -2.84 -9.82
CA GLY A 69 12.51 -2.82 -10.65
C GLY A 69 11.40 -1.95 -10.06
N THR A 70 10.51 -1.49 -10.93
CA THR A 70 9.29 -0.75 -10.60
C THR A 70 8.11 -1.70 -10.48
N ILE A 71 7.17 -1.45 -9.56
CA ILE A 71 5.83 -2.04 -9.59
C ILE A 71 4.87 -1.02 -10.18
N HIS A 72 4.32 -1.31 -11.36
CA HIS A 72 3.33 -0.47 -12.00
C HIS A 72 1.98 -1.18 -12.08
N ALA A 73 1.01 -0.73 -11.28
CA ALA A 73 -0.35 -1.24 -11.25
C ALA A 73 -1.26 -0.30 -12.04
N MET A 74 -1.77 -0.77 -13.18
CA MET A 74 -2.72 -0.05 -14.05
C MET A 74 -4.07 -0.76 -14.15
N GLY A 75 -4.14 -2.03 -13.73
CA GLY A 75 -5.34 -2.85 -13.77
C GLY A 75 -6.08 -2.89 -12.45
N ASP A 76 -7.06 -3.79 -12.35
CA ASP A 76 -7.87 -3.99 -11.15
C ASP A 76 -7.28 -5.12 -10.31
N ILE A 77 -7.00 -4.84 -9.05
CA ILE A 77 -6.44 -5.79 -8.09
C ILE A 77 -7.33 -5.82 -6.85
N GLU A 78 -7.93 -6.97 -6.59
CA GLU A 78 -8.83 -7.22 -5.47
C GLU A 78 -8.28 -8.33 -4.58
N ALA A 79 -8.24 -8.07 -3.27
CA ALA A 79 -7.96 -9.04 -2.23
C ALA A 79 -9.17 -9.16 -1.30
N SER A 80 -10.04 -10.13 -1.54
CA SER A 80 -11.38 -10.22 -0.94
C SER A 80 -11.41 -10.51 0.56
N ASP A 81 -10.34 -11.04 1.14
CA ASP A 81 -10.32 -11.45 2.55
C ASP A 81 -8.98 -11.17 3.26
N GLY A 82 -8.16 -10.29 2.70
CA GLY A 82 -6.80 -10.19 3.22
C GLY A 82 -6.11 -8.85 2.96
N TYR A 83 -4.99 -8.90 2.24
CA TYR A 83 -4.17 -7.72 2.05
C TYR A 83 -3.61 -7.63 0.62
N ILE A 84 -3.27 -6.38 0.22
CA ILE A 84 -2.43 -6.09 -0.94
C ILE A 84 -1.15 -5.42 -0.43
N GLY A 85 0.01 -6.01 -0.73
CA GLY A 85 1.31 -5.46 -0.37
C GLY A 85 2.20 -5.29 -1.60
N PHE A 86 2.68 -4.06 -1.86
CA PHE A 86 3.68 -3.79 -2.87
C PHE A 86 4.95 -3.23 -2.21
N PHE A 87 6.10 -3.86 -2.53
CA PHE A 87 7.40 -3.51 -1.99
C PHE A 87 8.42 -3.38 -3.12
N ALA A 88 8.76 -2.14 -3.49
CA ALA A 88 9.69 -1.84 -4.57
C ALA A 88 10.26 -0.42 -4.42
N PRO A 89 11.48 -0.13 -4.90
CA PRO A 89 12.03 1.23 -4.85
C PRO A 89 11.14 2.27 -5.54
N GLU A 90 10.40 1.87 -6.57
CA GLU A 90 9.44 2.70 -7.25
C GLU A 90 8.10 1.97 -7.38
N ILE A 91 7.02 2.62 -6.93
CA ILE A 91 5.65 2.10 -7.06
C ILE A 91 4.80 3.15 -7.75
N ILE A 92 4.11 2.73 -8.82
CA ILE A 92 3.16 3.57 -9.55
C ILE A 92 1.81 2.85 -9.54
N ASN A 93 0.79 3.46 -8.95
CA ASN A 93 -0.57 2.97 -9.02
C ASN A 93 -1.46 3.95 -9.78
N SER A 94 -1.89 3.57 -10.97
CA SER A 94 -2.90 4.28 -11.77
C SER A 94 -4.16 3.45 -12.04
N GLY A 95 -4.23 2.25 -11.45
CA GLY A 95 -5.37 1.34 -11.47
C GLY A 95 -6.16 1.37 -10.17
N SER A 96 -6.86 0.26 -9.87
CA SER A 96 -7.65 0.08 -8.65
C SER A 96 -7.03 -1.01 -7.77
N LEU A 97 -6.81 -0.69 -6.49
CA LEU A 97 -6.40 -1.63 -5.45
C LEU A 97 -7.50 -1.69 -4.40
N GLN A 98 -8.10 -2.87 -4.18
CA GLN A 98 -9.21 -3.05 -3.25
C GLN A 98 -8.96 -4.21 -2.29
N ALA A 99 -9.10 -3.95 -0.99
CA ALA A 99 -9.00 -4.97 0.07
C ALA A 99 -10.08 -4.72 1.12
N ASP A 100 -11.30 -5.25 0.90
CA ASP A 100 -12.46 -5.02 1.76
C ASP A 100 -12.18 -5.50 3.20
N ALA A 101 -12.38 -4.60 4.18
CA ALA A 101 -12.05 -4.81 5.59
C ALA A 101 -10.61 -5.33 5.85
N GLY A 102 -9.74 -5.21 4.87
CA GLY A 102 -8.37 -5.70 4.89
C GLY A 102 -7.34 -4.59 5.04
N SER A 103 -6.16 -4.82 4.47
CA SER A 103 -5.07 -3.85 4.54
C SER A 103 -4.37 -3.69 3.19
N ILE A 104 -4.00 -2.47 2.84
CA ILE A 104 -3.19 -2.19 1.66
C ILE A 104 -1.92 -1.48 2.11
N ALA A 105 -0.77 -2.01 1.66
CA ALA A 105 0.53 -1.46 1.97
C ALA A 105 1.33 -1.22 0.70
N LEU A 106 1.73 0.02 0.48
CA LEU A 106 2.70 0.41 -0.54
C LEU A 106 3.95 0.92 0.17
N SER A 107 5.08 0.26 -0.03
CA SER A 107 6.32 0.67 0.63
C SER A 107 7.52 0.60 -0.30
N THR A 108 8.36 1.62 -0.24
CA THR A 108 9.62 1.60 -0.97
C THR A 108 10.71 0.80 -0.25
N GLU A 109 10.42 0.25 0.92
CA GLU A 109 11.33 -0.61 1.64
C GLU A 109 11.46 -1.98 0.97
N THR A 110 12.70 -2.41 0.75
CA THR A 110 13.03 -3.69 0.14
C THR A 110 13.79 -4.63 1.07
N ASN A 111 14.02 -4.19 2.31
CA ASN A 111 14.60 -5.01 3.37
C ASN A 111 13.71 -4.94 4.61
N GLY A 112 13.47 -6.06 5.26
CA GLY A 112 12.72 -6.08 6.50
C GLY A 112 11.91 -7.34 6.73
N THR A 113 11.03 -7.26 7.71
CA THR A 113 10.10 -8.33 8.05
C THR A 113 8.68 -7.81 7.98
N LEU A 114 7.86 -8.44 7.14
CA LEU A 114 6.43 -8.22 7.07
C LEU A 114 5.72 -9.25 7.93
N TYR A 115 4.83 -8.80 8.80
CA TYR A 115 3.94 -9.67 9.55
C TYR A 115 2.55 -9.68 8.91
N LEU A 116 2.07 -10.85 8.52
CA LEU A 116 0.78 -10.97 7.86
C LEU A 116 -0.39 -10.73 8.83
N PRO A 117 -1.51 -10.15 8.35
CA PRO A 117 -2.74 -10.01 9.13
C PRO A 117 -3.25 -11.37 9.63
N GLY A 118 -3.79 -11.38 10.84
CA GLY A 118 -4.27 -12.60 11.50
C GLY A 118 -3.27 -13.18 12.50
N PHE A 119 -2.01 -12.76 12.49
CA PHE A 119 -1.00 -13.17 13.46
C PHE A 119 -0.66 -12.09 14.50
N ALA A 120 -0.87 -10.80 14.23
CA ALA A 120 -0.77 -9.70 15.21
C ALA A 120 -1.09 -8.31 14.57
N GLY A 121 -1.75 -8.27 13.43
CA GLY A 121 -1.92 -7.06 12.61
C GLY A 121 -0.83 -6.94 11.54
N VAL A 122 -1.02 -6.03 10.58
CA VAL A 122 0.05 -5.70 9.63
C VAL A 122 1.06 -4.82 10.36
N GLY A 123 2.20 -5.39 10.68
CA GLY A 123 3.32 -4.65 11.26
C GLY A 123 4.50 -4.68 10.29
N PHE A 124 5.09 -3.52 10.02
CA PHE A 124 6.35 -3.42 9.31
C PHE A 124 7.45 -3.11 10.32
N ASN A 125 8.46 -3.98 10.42
CA ASN A 125 9.74 -3.60 11.01
C ASN A 125 10.72 -3.32 9.88
N ILE A 126 11.10 -2.07 9.76
CA ILE A 126 12.09 -1.60 8.79
C ILE A 126 13.44 -1.67 9.50
N ASP A 127 14.27 -2.64 9.10
CA ASP A 127 15.53 -2.91 9.79
C ASP A 127 16.72 -2.11 9.24
N ASP A 128 16.62 -1.49 8.05
CA ASP A 128 17.74 -0.74 7.47
C ASP A 128 17.27 0.40 6.54
N LEU A 129 17.51 1.64 6.98
CA LEU A 129 17.23 2.89 6.26
C LEU A 129 18.44 3.36 5.40
N SER A 130 19.34 2.47 5.02
CA SER A 130 20.63 2.85 4.41
C SER A 130 20.67 2.80 2.88
N SER A 131 19.54 2.82 2.18
CA SER A 131 19.55 2.86 0.71
C SER A 131 19.92 4.25 0.17
N THR A 132 20.82 4.28 -0.80
CA THR A 132 21.23 5.50 -1.52
C THR A 132 20.47 5.72 -2.82
N ASP A 133 19.48 4.89 -3.12
CA ASP A 133 18.74 4.93 -4.37
C ASP A 133 17.50 5.83 -4.27
N ALA A 134 17.15 6.48 -5.37
CA ALA A 134 15.92 7.26 -5.49
C ALA A 134 14.71 6.34 -5.28
N ARG A 135 13.82 6.72 -4.36
CA ARG A 135 12.63 5.95 -3.99
C ARG A 135 11.40 6.81 -4.06
N SER A 136 10.35 6.30 -4.70
CA SER A 136 9.13 7.09 -4.85
C SER A 136 7.86 6.24 -4.93
N ILE A 137 6.75 6.82 -4.47
CA ILE A 137 5.41 6.27 -4.66
C ILE A 137 4.56 7.34 -5.36
N THR A 138 4.02 6.97 -6.53
CA THR A 138 3.05 7.79 -7.26
C THR A 138 1.72 7.08 -7.28
N HIS A 139 0.69 7.73 -6.75
CA HIS A 139 -0.67 7.22 -6.73
C HIS A 139 -1.62 8.18 -7.45
N GLU A 140 -2.19 7.72 -8.56
CA GLU A 140 -3.10 8.46 -9.43
C GLU A 140 -4.48 7.81 -9.55
N GLY A 141 -4.58 6.51 -9.21
CA GLY A 141 -5.78 5.69 -9.33
C GLY A 141 -6.65 5.68 -8.08
N GLU A 142 -7.09 4.49 -7.69
CA GLU A 142 -7.92 4.25 -6.50
C GLU A 142 -7.26 3.23 -5.58
N ILE A 143 -7.29 3.50 -4.28
CA ILE A 143 -6.95 2.55 -3.22
C ILE A 143 -8.11 2.54 -2.22
N SER A 144 -8.71 1.36 -1.99
CA SER A 144 -9.88 1.22 -1.11
C SER A 144 -9.74 0.02 -0.17
N ALA A 145 -10.03 0.27 1.12
CA ALA A 145 -10.07 -0.76 2.16
C ALA A 145 -11.21 -0.43 3.15
N ASP A 146 -12.44 -0.84 2.84
CA ASP A 146 -13.68 -0.51 3.58
C ASP A 146 -13.52 -0.82 5.09
N GLY A 147 -13.42 0.22 5.94
CA GLY A 147 -13.18 0.09 7.38
C GLY A 147 -11.81 -0.50 7.77
N GLY A 148 -10.92 -0.69 6.82
CA GLY A 148 -9.62 -1.33 7.02
C GLY A 148 -8.45 -0.36 7.24
N GLN A 149 -7.27 -0.75 6.74
CA GLN A 149 -6.06 0.04 6.91
C GLN A 149 -5.31 0.23 5.59
N ILE A 150 -4.84 1.46 5.35
CA ILE A 150 -3.93 1.78 4.24
C ILE A 150 -2.66 2.40 4.79
N ILE A 151 -1.49 1.86 4.37
CA ILE A 151 -0.17 2.38 4.70
C ILE A 151 0.57 2.67 3.40
N ILE A 152 1.03 3.92 3.23
CA ILE A 152 1.92 4.33 2.14
C ILE A 152 3.20 4.89 2.78
N SER A 153 4.33 4.21 2.58
CA SER A 153 5.59 4.56 3.23
C SER A 153 6.73 4.64 2.23
N SER A 154 7.45 5.75 2.23
CA SER A 154 8.66 5.91 1.43
C SER A 154 9.81 6.46 2.27
N ASP A 155 10.99 5.86 2.11
CA ASP A 155 12.26 6.43 2.57
C ASP A 155 13.03 6.94 1.35
N ALA A 156 12.99 8.24 1.14
CA ALA A 156 13.68 8.90 0.03
C ALA A 156 14.99 9.49 0.51
N TYR A 157 16.09 8.84 0.23
CA TYR A 157 17.41 9.35 0.63
C TYR A 157 17.94 10.47 -0.28
N ASP A 158 17.35 10.71 -1.44
CA ASP A 158 17.85 11.70 -2.41
C ASP A 158 17.09 13.02 -2.34
N SER A 159 17.78 14.07 -1.90
CA SER A 159 17.28 15.46 -1.92
C SER A 159 16.99 16.02 -3.32
N ALA A 160 17.28 15.27 -4.38
CA ALA A 160 17.00 15.65 -5.77
C ALA A 160 15.56 15.30 -6.22
N LEU A 161 14.88 14.37 -5.52
CA LEU A 161 13.47 14.09 -5.76
C LEU A 161 12.59 15.17 -5.13
N GLN A 162 11.71 15.76 -5.92
CA GLN A 162 10.82 16.81 -5.45
C GLN A 162 9.77 16.28 -4.47
N SER A 163 9.37 15.02 -4.57
CA SER A 163 8.51 14.36 -3.58
C SER A 163 8.75 12.84 -3.55
N ALA A 164 8.86 12.29 -2.34
CA ALA A 164 8.95 10.85 -2.13
C ALA A 164 7.59 10.16 -2.34
N ILE A 165 6.51 10.86 -2.00
CA ILE A 165 5.14 10.38 -2.19
C ILE A 165 4.34 11.46 -2.88
N ASN A 166 3.71 11.09 -4.00
CA ASN A 166 2.78 11.95 -4.74
C ASN A 166 1.43 11.24 -4.87
N THR A 167 0.38 11.82 -4.29
CA THR A 167 -0.98 11.26 -4.35
C THR A 167 -1.94 12.25 -5.00
N THR A 168 -2.42 11.94 -6.19
CA THR A 168 -3.45 12.68 -6.92
C THR A 168 -4.77 11.91 -7.02
N GLY A 169 -4.73 10.62 -6.75
CA GLY A 169 -5.86 9.70 -6.79
C GLY A 169 -6.72 9.71 -5.53
N MET A 170 -7.55 8.68 -5.37
CA MET A 170 -8.42 8.47 -4.22
C MET A 170 -7.86 7.40 -3.29
N ILE A 171 -7.83 7.70 -1.98
CA ILE A 171 -7.50 6.77 -0.91
C ILE A 171 -8.69 6.75 0.06
N ASP A 172 -9.34 5.60 0.20
CA ASP A 172 -10.60 5.49 0.94
C ASP A 172 -10.61 4.27 1.88
N VAL A 173 -10.78 4.54 3.16
CA VAL A 173 -11.06 3.54 4.21
C VAL A 173 -12.39 3.81 4.90
N SER A 174 -13.26 4.56 4.28
CA SER A 174 -14.61 4.79 4.78
C SER A 174 -15.39 3.49 4.83
N ILE A 175 -16.32 3.36 5.77
CA ILE A 175 -17.20 2.21 5.86
C ILE A 175 -18.59 2.52 5.29
N SER A 176 -19.11 1.63 4.46
CA SER A 176 -20.39 1.83 3.79
C SER A 176 -21.61 1.44 4.64
N GLY A 177 -21.42 0.69 5.71
CA GLY A 177 -22.48 0.20 6.60
C GLY A 177 -22.55 0.96 7.93
N ASN A 178 -22.63 0.22 9.04
CA ASN A 178 -22.45 0.71 10.39
C ASN A 178 -21.02 0.41 10.83
N GLY A 179 -20.38 1.35 11.51
CA GLY A 179 -19.05 1.17 12.08
C GLY A 179 -18.18 2.42 11.91
N ASP A 180 -17.01 2.33 12.48
CA ASP A 180 -16.03 3.41 12.48
C ASP A 180 -15.26 3.42 11.15
N GLY A 181 -14.80 4.60 10.72
CA GLY A 181 -13.88 4.72 9.60
C GLY A 181 -12.54 4.03 9.90
N GLY A 182 -11.85 3.58 8.85
CA GLY A 182 -10.55 2.90 8.99
C GLY A 182 -9.38 3.87 9.23
N ASN A 183 -8.16 3.36 9.04
CA ASN A 183 -6.93 4.12 9.30
C ASN A 183 -6.09 4.28 8.04
N ILE A 184 -5.60 5.50 7.79
CA ILE A 184 -4.67 5.84 6.70
C ILE A 184 -3.41 6.42 7.29
N GLN A 185 -2.25 5.88 6.88
CA GLN A 185 -0.94 6.41 7.22
C GLN A 185 -0.13 6.66 5.94
N ILE A 186 0.35 7.89 5.74
CA ILE A 186 1.23 8.27 4.64
C ILE A 186 2.48 8.88 5.23
N LEU A 187 3.60 8.16 5.08
CA LEU A 187 4.84 8.46 5.77
C LEU A 187 5.99 8.62 4.77
N ALA A 188 6.64 9.77 4.74
CA ALA A 188 7.84 10.02 3.95
C ALA A 188 9.03 10.33 4.85
N ALA A 189 9.80 9.30 5.22
CA ALA A 189 11.06 9.46 5.90
C ALA A 189 12.09 10.06 4.94
N ASN A 190 12.83 11.06 5.40
CA ASN A 190 13.82 11.83 4.62
C ASN A 190 13.25 12.50 3.34
N GLY A 191 11.94 12.53 3.16
CA GLY A 191 11.30 12.98 1.92
C GLY A 191 10.16 13.98 2.12
N SER A 192 9.59 14.40 0.98
CA SER A 192 8.43 15.27 0.90
C SER A 192 7.19 14.52 0.42
N ILE A 193 6.01 15.00 0.81
CA ILE A 193 4.72 14.50 0.33
C ILE A 193 4.00 15.61 -0.43
N GLU A 194 3.52 15.30 -1.63
CA GLU A 194 2.57 16.12 -2.37
C GLU A 194 1.22 15.38 -2.46
N GLN A 195 0.18 15.95 -1.82
CA GLN A 195 -1.16 15.39 -1.79
C GLN A 195 -2.13 16.38 -2.44
N SER A 196 -2.79 15.96 -3.51
CA SER A 196 -3.80 16.78 -4.20
C SER A 196 -5.09 16.00 -4.53
N GLY A 197 -5.12 14.71 -4.23
CA GLY A 197 -6.27 13.84 -4.39
C GLY A 197 -7.28 13.91 -3.25
N VAL A 198 -8.07 12.86 -3.08
CA VAL A 198 -9.08 12.73 -2.02
C VAL A 198 -8.65 11.62 -1.07
N ILE A 199 -8.62 11.91 0.23
CA ILE A 199 -8.34 10.93 1.28
C ILE A 199 -9.51 10.90 2.26
N GLN A 200 -10.09 9.72 2.47
CA GLN A 200 -11.30 9.55 3.27
C GLN A 200 -11.18 8.40 4.26
N ALA A 201 -11.63 8.68 5.49
CA ALA A 201 -11.79 7.72 6.58
C ALA A 201 -13.11 8.00 7.30
N ASN A 202 -14.22 8.01 6.55
CA ASN A 202 -15.52 8.37 7.10
C ASN A 202 -16.17 7.16 7.77
N ALA A 203 -16.89 7.40 8.86
CA ALA A 203 -17.76 6.40 9.45
C ALA A 203 -18.96 6.10 8.56
N GLY A 204 -19.60 4.98 8.84
CA GLY A 204 -20.91 4.63 8.29
C GLY A 204 -22.06 5.42 8.94
N SER A 205 -23.25 4.82 8.99
CA SER A 205 -24.40 5.50 9.57
C SER A 205 -24.24 5.77 11.06
N ASN A 206 -23.66 4.83 11.80
CA ASN A 206 -23.36 4.94 13.22
C ASN A 206 -21.93 4.51 13.45
N GLY A 207 -21.10 5.41 13.93
CA GLY A 207 -19.68 5.17 14.19
C GLY A 207 -18.88 6.46 14.18
N ASP A 208 -17.65 6.39 14.65
CA ASP A 208 -16.73 7.51 14.67
C ASP A 208 -15.91 7.57 13.36
N GLY A 209 -15.57 8.76 12.91
CA GLY A 209 -14.63 8.94 11.80
C GLY A 209 -13.28 8.28 12.13
N GLY A 210 -12.59 7.75 11.11
CA GLY A 210 -11.31 7.08 11.28
C GLY A 210 -10.14 8.03 11.47
N GLU A 211 -8.94 7.52 11.22
CA GLU A 211 -7.70 8.27 11.40
C GLU A 211 -6.98 8.48 10.06
N ILE A 212 -6.52 9.70 9.81
CA ILE A 212 -5.65 10.06 8.69
C ILE A 212 -4.39 10.70 9.24
N LEU A 213 -3.25 10.03 9.06
CA LEU A 213 -1.95 10.50 9.51
C LEU A 213 -1.04 10.71 8.29
N ILE A 214 -0.53 11.95 8.10
CA ILE A 214 0.36 12.29 6.98
C ILE A 214 1.60 12.97 7.54
N ILE A 215 2.74 12.28 7.50
CA ILE A 215 4.01 12.77 8.05
C ILE A 215 5.08 12.81 6.95
N ALA A 216 5.70 13.97 6.76
CA ALA A 216 6.84 14.17 5.89
C ALA A 216 7.98 14.80 6.68
N ASP A 217 9.17 14.21 6.60
CA ASP A 217 10.35 14.75 7.29
C ASP A 217 10.85 16.08 6.69
N GLN A 218 10.55 16.34 5.40
CA GLN A 218 10.96 17.58 4.74
C GLN A 218 9.78 18.52 4.51
N ASN A 219 8.96 18.29 3.50
CA ASN A 219 7.85 19.18 3.16
C ASN A 219 6.57 18.40 2.93
N LEU A 220 5.47 18.88 3.50
CA LEU A 220 4.13 18.45 3.19
C LEU A 220 3.40 19.55 2.42
N LYS A 221 3.00 19.25 1.19
CA LYS A 221 2.09 20.10 0.40
C LYS A 221 0.78 19.36 0.21
N SER A 222 -0.27 19.82 0.87
CA SER A 222 -1.62 19.29 0.73
C SER A 222 -2.54 20.34 0.11
N SER A 223 -3.17 20.00 -1.01
CA SER A 223 -4.14 20.83 -1.72
C SER A 223 -5.43 20.09 -2.06
N GLY A 224 -5.50 18.81 -1.75
CA GLY A 224 -6.65 17.95 -1.95
C GLY A 224 -7.66 17.99 -0.81
N GLN A 225 -8.47 16.96 -0.70
CA GLN A 225 -9.48 16.81 0.34
C GLN A 225 -9.08 15.74 1.35
N LEU A 226 -9.20 16.05 2.64
CA LEU A 226 -9.04 15.12 3.74
C LEU A 226 -10.36 15.04 4.51
N GLN A 227 -10.89 13.85 4.74
CA GLN A 227 -12.19 13.67 5.40
C GLN A 227 -12.14 12.50 6.39
N ALA A 228 -12.52 12.77 7.64
CA ALA A 228 -12.71 11.78 8.69
C ALA A 228 -13.99 12.12 9.45
N LYS A 229 -15.14 11.88 8.82
CA LYS A 229 -16.46 12.29 9.34
C LYS A 229 -17.05 11.18 10.18
N GLY A 230 -17.68 11.55 11.31
CA GLY A 230 -18.56 10.66 12.05
C GLY A 230 -19.82 10.31 11.29
N GLY A 231 -20.55 9.32 11.80
CA GLY A 231 -21.73 8.78 11.17
C GLY A 231 -22.88 9.78 11.04
N THR A 232 -23.77 9.54 10.09
CA THR A 232 -24.92 10.42 9.84
C THR A 232 -25.97 10.39 10.94
N ASP A 233 -26.09 9.27 11.66
CA ASP A 233 -27.08 9.06 12.71
C ASP A 233 -26.47 9.24 14.10
N SER A 234 -25.21 8.79 14.29
CA SER A 234 -24.45 8.97 15.53
C SER A 234 -22.96 8.74 15.31
N GLY A 235 -22.14 9.33 16.16
CA GLY A 235 -20.69 9.21 16.18
C GLY A 235 -19.98 10.55 16.11
N ASP A 236 -18.73 10.57 16.53
CA ASP A 236 -17.87 11.74 16.52
C ASP A 236 -17.01 11.81 15.23
N GLY A 237 -16.53 12.99 14.89
CA GLY A 237 -15.53 13.14 13.84
C GLY A 237 -14.23 12.41 14.21
N GLY A 238 -13.50 11.93 13.20
CA GLY A 238 -12.23 11.26 13.37
C GLY A 238 -11.06 12.23 13.54
N PHE A 239 -9.86 11.70 13.38
CA PHE A 239 -8.60 12.41 13.61
C PHE A 239 -7.83 12.61 12.29
N ILE A 240 -7.29 13.81 12.09
CA ILE A 240 -6.44 14.15 10.94
C ILE A 240 -5.21 14.90 11.45
N GLU A 241 -4.02 14.36 11.17
CA GLU A 241 -2.73 14.95 11.51
C GLU A 241 -1.81 15.03 10.29
#